data_f929816536450ff87378ea1b3c8707f9
#
_entry.id   f929816536450ff87378ea1b3c8707f9
#
_cell.length_a   1.000
_cell.length_b   1.000
_cell.length_c   1.000
_cell.angle_alpha   90.00
_cell.angle_beta   90.00
_cell.angle_gamma   90.00
#
_symmetry.space_group_name_H-M   'P 1'
#
loop_
_entity.id
_entity.type
_entity.pdbx_description
1 polymer ?
#
loop_
_entity_poly.entity_id
_entity_poly.type
_entity_poly.pdbx_seq_one_letter_code
_entity_poly.pdbx_strand_id
1 'polypeptide(L)'
;MADYDIAAAFEAIENELIDSMMKNFARHRAEENKEGYLWSQWQAEQLKSLEQYRRQNEKKFTAKFSQLNGKVADMLRRARADGSAAQEADILQAIQSGFKSYAKTTPNAPSATFFKLNDRKLDALIKATADDLKSAETAILRMSNDRYRKAIFNAQVYANTGAATYEKAVDMACRDMLRAGLNCVEYKNGARHTLSDYAHMAIRTANKRAYLYGEGQKRQQWGISTVVVNGRRGGCPLCTPYIGRVFIDDVYSGGKRDASSGKAYPLLSEAIKSGLFHPNCKDSTSTYYEGITTLQPVTEEEQAEMERREQLEAKESYYKNEAKKNRRIAKYSLDADDKRTYSHRAVVFEQKAQNAEKALANSENSGIMKAGSGDMALEY
;
A
#
# COMPACT_ATOMS: atom_id res chain seq x y z
N MET A 1 -14.55 4.53 -6.42
CA MET A 1 -13.64 5.65 -6.06
C MET A 1 -12.47 5.01 -5.32
N ALA A 2 -11.35 5.00 -5.98
CA ALA A 2 -10.31 4.00 -5.81
C ALA A 2 -9.46 4.18 -4.54
N ASP A 3 -8.85 3.06 -4.08
CA ASP A 3 -7.80 2.98 -3.06
C ASP A 3 -6.68 4.01 -3.28
N TYR A 4 -6.53 4.46 -4.52
CA TYR A 4 -5.57 5.46 -4.99
C TYR A 4 -5.81 6.86 -4.40
N ASP A 5 -7.06 7.21 -4.13
CA ASP A 5 -7.43 8.56 -3.68
C ASP A 5 -7.06 8.79 -2.19
N ILE A 6 -7.17 7.75 -1.38
CA ILE A 6 -6.86 7.84 0.06
C ILE A 6 -5.34 7.85 0.29
N ALA A 7 -4.58 7.01 -0.42
CA ALA A 7 -3.12 7.00 -0.33
C ALA A 7 -2.51 8.32 -0.81
N ALA A 8 -3.05 8.91 -1.89
CA ALA A 8 -2.66 10.24 -2.35
C ALA A 8 -2.93 11.34 -1.30
N ALA A 9 -4.01 11.20 -0.51
CA ALA A 9 -4.28 12.13 0.58
C ALA A 9 -3.24 12.03 1.71
N PHE A 10 -2.74 10.84 2.03
CA PHE A 10 -1.61 10.67 2.96
C PHE A 10 -0.31 11.26 2.40
N GLU A 11 -0.01 11.08 1.11
CA GLU A 11 1.14 11.71 0.45
C GLU A 11 1.04 13.26 0.49
N ALA A 12 -0.16 13.80 0.30
CA ALA A 12 -0.38 15.25 0.40
C ALA A 12 -0.07 15.77 1.81
N ILE A 13 -0.40 15.01 2.88
CA ILE A 13 -0.06 15.38 4.26
C ILE A 13 1.46 15.37 4.47
N GLU A 14 2.17 14.37 3.98
CA GLU A 14 3.64 14.33 4.04
C GLU A 14 4.27 15.55 3.37
N ASN A 15 3.82 15.88 2.16
CA ASN A 15 4.30 17.02 1.42
C ASN A 15 3.99 18.33 2.16
N GLU A 16 2.82 18.46 2.77
CA GLU A 16 2.43 19.66 3.53
C GLU A 16 3.26 19.83 4.81
N LEU A 17 3.62 18.74 5.48
CA LEU A 17 4.54 18.77 6.62
C LEU A 17 5.92 19.28 6.21
N ILE A 18 6.45 18.81 5.10
CA ILE A 18 7.73 19.25 4.54
C ILE A 18 7.67 20.71 4.07
N ASP A 19 6.62 21.09 3.34
CA ASP A 19 6.39 22.47 2.90
C ASP A 19 6.41 23.46 4.07
N SER A 20 5.73 23.11 5.16
CA SER A 20 5.67 23.94 6.37
C SER A 20 7.04 24.09 7.05
N MET A 21 7.82 23.01 7.14
CA MET A 21 9.20 23.08 7.66
C MET A 21 10.06 23.98 6.79
N MET A 22 10.04 23.81 5.47
CA MET A 22 10.88 24.59 4.55
C MET A 22 10.50 26.06 4.50
N LYS A 23 9.20 26.39 4.62
CA LYS A 23 8.76 27.79 4.75
C LYS A 23 9.31 28.44 6.01
N ASN A 24 9.40 27.71 7.12
CA ASN A 24 10.01 28.24 8.35
C ASN A 24 11.51 28.51 8.18
N PHE A 25 12.27 27.59 7.56
CA PHE A 25 13.68 27.82 7.24
C PHE A 25 13.87 29.02 6.30
N ALA A 26 13.06 29.13 5.24
CA ALA A 26 13.14 30.24 4.29
C ALA A 26 12.80 31.60 4.93
N ARG A 27 11.85 31.65 5.86
CA ARG A 27 11.48 32.89 6.57
C ARG A 27 12.64 33.43 7.37
N HIS A 28 13.33 32.62 8.12
CA HIS A 28 14.42 33.04 8.98
C HIS A 28 15.71 33.33 8.22
N ARG A 29 15.82 32.89 6.96
CA ARG A 29 16.93 33.25 6.08
C ARG A 29 16.99 34.76 5.80
N ALA A 30 15.85 35.39 5.59
CA ALA A 30 15.78 36.84 5.36
C ALA A 30 16.20 37.67 6.57
N GLU A 31 16.11 37.08 7.78
CA GLU A 31 16.49 37.73 9.04
C GLU A 31 17.99 37.60 9.32
N GLU A 32 18.64 36.55 8.79
CA GLU A 32 20.10 36.30 8.93
C GLU A 32 20.97 37.36 8.27
N ASN A 33 20.48 38.03 7.22
CA ASN A 33 21.19 39.07 6.49
C ASN A 33 21.19 40.43 7.25
N LYS A 34 20.61 40.51 8.44
CA LYS A 34 20.65 41.71 9.25
C LYS A 34 21.96 41.79 9.99
N GLU A 35 22.59 42.94 9.87
CA GLU A 35 23.87 43.27 10.55
C GLU A 35 23.74 43.02 12.08
N GLY A 36 24.64 42.22 12.64
CA GLY A 36 24.62 41.91 14.08
C GLY A 36 23.74 40.69 14.52
N TYR A 37 23.13 39.97 13.57
CA TYR A 37 22.35 38.80 13.89
C TYR A 37 23.21 37.59 14.32
N LEU A 38 23.04 37.12 15.55
CA LEU A 38 23.85 36.04 16.11
C LEU A 38 23.24 34.66 15.83
N TRP A 39 24.09 33.65 15.63
CA TRP A 39 23.68 32.26 15.44
C TRP A 39 22.77 31.74 16.55
N SER A 40 23.04 32.11 17.78
CA SER A 40 22.20 31.75 18.92
C SER A 40 20.77 32.31 18.84
N GLN A 41 20.61 33.49 18.25
CA GLN A 41 19.30 34.10 18.01
C GLN A 41 18.52 33.31 16.95
N TRP A 42 19.18 32.99 15.81
CA TRP A 42 18.59 32.14 14.78
C TRP A 42 18.12 30.80 15.35
N GLN A 43 18.95 30.13 16.13
CA GLN A 43 18.62 28.86 16.75
C GLN A 43 17.41 28.98 17.70
N ALA A 44 17.35 30.00 18.51
CA ALA A 44 16.24 30.25 19.42
C ALA A 44 14.92 30.49 18.66
N GLU A 45 14.96 31.24 17.57
CA GLU A 45 13.79 31.50 16.73
C GLU A 45 13.35 30.25 15.94
N GLN A 46 14.27 29.44 15.46
CA GLN A 46 13.96 28.16 14.84
C GLN A 46 13.31 27.17 15.82
N LEU A 47 13.78 27.13 17.08
CA LEU A 47 13.17 26.29 18.11
C LEU A 47 11.76 26.78 18.49
N LYS A 48 11.53 28.10 18.53
CA LYS A 48 10.21 28.69 18.72
C LYS A 48 9.27 28.35 17.55
N SER A 49 9.79 28.43 16.30
CA SER A 49 9.04 28.04 15.11
C SER A 49 8.75 26.55 15.06
N LEU A 50 9.65 25.70 15.55
CA LEU A 50 9.40 24.27 15.72
C LEU A 50 8.24 23.98 16.67
N GLU A 51 8.15 24.68 17.80
CA GLU A 51 7.06 24.49 18.76
C GLU A 51 5.71 24.93 18.17
N GLN A 52 5.68 26.03 17.44
CA GLN A 52 4.48 26.48 16.71
C GLN A 52 4.09 25.48 15.62
N TYR A 53 5.06 25.02 14.84
CA TYR A 53 4.90 24.00 13.82
C TYR A 53 4.27 22.73 14.40
N ARG A 54 4.80 22.22 15.51
CA ARG A 54 4.29 21.05 16.21
C ARG A 54 2.81 21.19 16.55
N ARG A 55 2.47 22.28 17.26
CA ARG A 55 1.08 22.52 17.72
C ARG A 55 0.09 22.69 16.59
N GLN A 56 0.48 23.41 15.53
CA GLN A 56 -0.37 23.66 14.37
C GLN A 56 -0.64 22.37 13.59
N ASN A 57 0.41 21.59 13.34
CA ASN A 57 0.31 20.35 12.58
C ASN A 57 -0.44 19.26 13.37
N GLU A 58 -0.21 19.14 14.68
CA GLU A 58 -0.96 18.20 15.51
C GLU A 58 -2.47 18.49 15.44
N LYS A 59 -2.87 19.73 15.64
CA LYS A 59 -4.29 20.14 15.54
C LYS A 59 -4.87 19.90 14.14
N LYS A 60 -4.14 20.30 13.08
CA LYS A 60 -4.59 20.25 11.71
C LYS A 60 -4.74 18.81 11.20
N PHE A 61 -3.71 17.99 11.42
CA PHE A 61 -3.66 16.66 10.82
C PHE A 61 -4.44 15.63 11.62
N THR A 62 -4.62 15.77 12.92
CA THR A 62 -5.49 14.89 13.70
C THR A 62 -6.91 14.86 13.14
N ALA A 63 -7.48 16.01 12.77
CA ALA A 63 -8.80 16.07 12.15
C ALA A 63 -8.81 15.44 10.74
N LYS A 64 -7.79 15.70 9.91
CA LYS A 64 -7.66 15.10 8.58
C LYS A 64 -7.52 13.58 8.64
N PHE A 65 -6.69 13.07 9.54
CA PHE A 65 -6.51 11.63 9.75
C PHE A 65 -7.81 10.94 10.18
N SER A 66 -8.54 11.53 11.13
CA SER A 66 -9.84 10.99 11.54
C SER A 66 -10.81 10.87 10.36
N GLN A 67 -10.86 11.88 9.48
CA GLN A 67 -11.69 11.86 8.27
C GLN A 67 -11.23 10.78 7.29
N LEU A 68 -9.93 10.61 7.07
CA LEU A 68 -9.38 9.59 6.18
C LEU A 68 -9.66 8.17 6.71
N ASN A 69 -9.49 7.95 8.01
CA ASN A 69 -9.80 6.67 8.64
C ASN A 69 -11.29 6.31 8.54
N GLY A 70 -12.19 7.29 8.60
CA GLY A 70 -13.62 7.09 8.31
C GLY A 70 -13.86 6.62 6.87
N LYS A 71 -13.19 7.25 5.89
CA LYS A 71 -13.28 6.84 4.47
C LYS A 71 -12.74 5.43 4.25
N VAL A 72 -11.66 5.06 4.93
CA VAL A 72 -11.11 3.68 4.87
C VAL A 72 -12.15 2.69 5.41
N ALA A 73 -12.77 2.95 6.55
CA ALA A 73 -13.81 2.09 7.10
C ALA A 73 -14.99 1.89 6.13
N ASP A 74 -15.46 2.97 5.50
CA ASP A 74 -16.56 2.89 4.53
C ASP A 74 -16.15 2.12 3.27
N MET A 75 -14.92 2.29 2.81
CA MET A 75 -14.37 1.52 1.69
C MET A 75 -14.34 0.02 2.01
N LEU A 76 -13.90 -0.39 3.21
CA LEU A 76 -13.88 -1.79 3.61
C LEU A 76 -15.29 -2.41 3.69
N ARG A 77 -16.29 -1.65 4.16
CA ARG A 77 -17.68 -2.09 4.15
C ARG A 77 -18.21 -2.30 2.73
N ARG A 78 -17.90 -1.39 1.80
CA ARG A 78 -18.26 -1.53 0.38
C ARG A 78 -17.57 -2.72 -0.26
N ALA A 79 -16.27 -2.88 -0.07
CA ALA A 79 -15.52 -4.01 -0.62
C ALA A 79 -16.13 -5.36 -0.23
N ARG A 80 -16.59 -5.51 1.02
CA ARG A 80 -17.30 -6.72 1.45
C ARG A 80 -18.63 -6.89 0.70
N ALA A 81 -19.41 -5.83 0.54
CA ALA A 81 -20.67 -5.88 -0.18
C ALA A 81 -20.46 -6.26 -1.66
N ASP A 82 -19.45 -5.65 -2.29
CA ASP A 82 -19.08 -5.90 -3.68
C ASP A 82 -18.62 -7.35 -3.89
N GLY A 83 -17.76 -7.87 -3.00
CA GLY A 83 -17.34 -9.27 -3.04
C GLY A 83 -18.51 -10.25 -2.86
N SER A 84 -19.47 -9.91 -2.00
CA SER A 84 -20.69 -10.72 -1.82
C SER A 84 -21.55 -10.73 -3.09
N ALA A 85 -21.76 -9.59 -3.73
CA ALA A 85 -22.55 -9.46 -4.95
C ALA A 85 -21.88 -10.18 -6.14
N ALA A 86 -20.58 -9.96 -6.31
CA ALA A 86 -19.80 -10.61 -7.38
C ALA A 86 -19.85 -12.15 -7.23
N GLN A 87 -19.66 -12.66 -6.03
CA GLN A 87 -19.71 -14.10 -5.79
C GLN A 87 -21.10 -14.70 -6.04
N GLU A 88 -22.17 -13.97 -5.72
CA GLU A 88 -23.53 -14.42 -6.02
C GLU A 88 -23.76 -14.55 -7.53
N ALA A 89 -23.31 -13.55 -8.31
CA ALA A 89 -23.40 -13.59 -9.77
C ALA A 89 -22.59 -14.76 -10.36
N ASP A 90 -21.37 -15.00 -9.86
CA ASP A 90 -20.51 -16.09 -10.27
C ASP A 90 -21.15 -17.47 -10.01
N ILE A 91 -21.76 -17.67 -8.82
CA ILE A 91 -22.47 -18.92 -8.49
C ILE A 91 -23.68 -19.13 -9.41
N LEU A 92 -24.47 -18.08 -9.66
CA LEU A 92 -25.64 -18.17 -10.55
C LEU A 92 -25.21 -18.54 -11.99
N GLN A 93 -24.13 -17.98 -12.48
CA GLN A 93 -23.56 -18.32 -13.78
C GLN A 93 -23.07 -19.77 -13.84
N ALA A 94 -22.39 -20.25 -12.79
CA ALA A 94 -21.95 -21.64 -12.70
C ALA A 94 -23.13 -22.60 -12.71
N ILE A 95 -24.25 -22.27 -12.03
CA ILE A 95 -25.49 -23.07 -12.06
C ILE A 95 -26.08 -23.13 -13.46
N GLN A 96 -26.09 -21.99 -14.20
CA GLN A 96 -26.52 -21.98 -15.61
C GLN A 96 -25.62 -22.86 -16.50
N SER A 97 -24.34 -22.96 -16.16
CA SER A 97 -23.36 -23.82 -16.84
C SER A 97 -23.41 -25.29 -16.40
N GLY A 98 -24.39 -25.67 -15.57
CA GLY A 98 -24.62 -27.05 -15.16
C GLY A 98 -24.08 -27.44 -13.78
N PHE A 99 -23.55 -26.49 -12.99
CA PHE A 99 -23.13 -26.76 -11.62
C PHE A 99 -24.33 -27.16 -10.76
N LYS A 100 -24.26 -28.32 -10.13
CA LYS A 100 -25.26 -28.76 -9.19
C LYS A 100 -24.84 -28.30 -7.79
N SER A 101 -25.37 -27.17 -7.33
CA SER A 101 -25.16 -26.71 -5.97
C SER A 101 -25.76 -27.75 -4.99
N TYR A 102 -24.99 -28.10 -3.96
CA TYR A 102 -25.48 -28.97 -2.86
C TYR A 102 -26.41 -28.23 -1.91
N ALA A 103 -26.50 -26.93 -1.99
CA ALA A 103 -27.53 -26.16 -1.28
C ALA A 103 -28.88 -26.41 -1.97
N LYS A 104 -29.44 -27.55 -1.70
CA LYS A 104 -30.85 -27.79 -2.01
C LYS A 104 -31.69 -26.67 -1.37
N THR A 105 -32.44 -25.98 -2.18
CA THR A 105 -33.85 -25.53 -2.10
C THR A 105 -34.49 -25.24 -0.72
N THR A 106 -33.88 -25.55 0.36
CA THR A 106 -34.13 -24.93 1.65
C THR A 106 -32.80 -24.38 2.15
N PRO A 107 -32.60 -23.06 2.03
CA PRO A 107 -31.56 -22.50 2.80
C PRO A 107 -31.92 -22.79 4.24
N ASN A 108 -31.12 -23.59 4.94
CA ASN A 108 -30.93 -23.29 6.34
C ASN A 108 -30.45 -21.84 6.32
N ALA A 109 -31.39 -20.91 6.46
CA ALA A 109 -31.13 -19.50 6.48
C ALA A 109 -29.97 -19.34 7.45
N PRO A 110 -28.82 -18.80 7.02
CA PRO A 110 -27.62 -18.73 7.84
C PRO A 110 -28.08 -18.14 9.17
N SER A 111 -27.76 -18.84 10.28
CA SER A 111 -28.32 -18.45 11.58
C SER A 111 -27.94 -17.00 11.87
N ALA A 112 -28.75 -16.28 12.61
CA ALA A 112 -28.45 -14.93 13.06
C ALA A 112 -27.04 -14.85 13.72
N THR A 113 -26.59 -15.96 14.31
CA THR A 113 -25.26 -16.14 14.88
C THR A 113 -24.17 -16.11 13.80
N PHE A 114 -24.43 -16.66 12.61
CA PHE A 114 -23.50 -16.65 11.47
C PHE A 114 -23.27 -15.23 10.92
N PHE A 115 -24.33 -14.49 10.70
CA PHE A 115 -24.22 -13.08 10.26
C PHE A 115 -23.46 -12.24 11.29
N LYS A 116 -23.76 -12.40 12.57
CA LYS A 116 -23.06 -11.72 13.67
C LYS A 116 -21.56 -12.06 13.70
N LEU A 117 -21.16 -13.30 13.40
CA LEU A 117 -19.76 -13.70 13.38
C LEU A 117 -19.01 -13.02 12.23
N ASN A 118 -19.60 -12.97 11.03
CA ASN A 118 -18.96 -12.33 9.87
C ASN A 118 -18.91 -10.81 10.00
N ASP A 119 -19.91 -10.19 10.62
CA ASP A 119 -19.88 -8.77 10.96
C ASP A 119 -18.76 -8.47 11.96
N ARG A 120 -18.58 -9.29 12.99
CA ARG A 120 -17.47 -9.16 13.93
C ARG A 120 -16.09 -9.29 13.27
N LYS A 121 -15.94 -10.16 12.27
CA LYS A 121 -14.68 -10.29 11.50
C LYS A 121 -14.39 -9.03 10.72
N LEU A 122 -15.39 -8.42 10.07
CA LEU A 122 -15.23 -7.15 9.37
C LEU A 122 -14.92 -6.00 10.33
N ASP A 123 -15.64 -5.90 11.43
CA ASP A 123 -15.40 -4.85 12.46
C ASP A 123 -14.01 -4.99 13.06
N ALA A 124 -13.54 -6.20 13.31
CA ALA A 124 -12.18 -6.46 13.78
C ALA A 124 -11.14 -6.05 12.74
N LEU A 125 -11.37 -6.30 11.44
CA LEU A 125 -10.50 -5.88 10.35
C LEU A 125 -10.46 -4.34 10.25
N ILE A 126 -11.62 -3.68 10.29
CA ILE A 126 -11.71 -2.20 10.26
C ILE A 126 -10.95 -1.61 11.43
N LYS A 127 -11.18 -2.12 12.65
CA LYS A 127 -10.51 -1.66 13.86
C LYS A 127 -8.99 -1.84 13.77
N ALA A 128 -8.52 -3.03 13.39
CA ALA A 128 -7.08 -3.30 13.26
C ALA A 128 -6.43 -2.36 12.23
N THR A 129 -7.08 -2.15 11.07
CA THR A 129 -6.58 -1.25 10.03
C THR A 129 -6.52 0.21 10.53
N ALA A 130 -7.55 0.67 11.26
CA ALA A 130 -7.59 2.01 11.83
C ALA A 130 -6.51 2.20 12.92
N ASP A 131 -6.28 1.21 13.78
CA ASP A 131 -5.26 1.24 14.82
C ASP A 131 -3.84 1.28 14.21
N ASP A 132 -3.60 0.51 13.15
CA ASP A 132 -2.35 0.51 12.39
C ASP A 132 -2.08 1.86 11.71
N LEU A 133 -3.08 2.42 11.03
CA LEU A 133 -2.97 3.75 10.41
C LEU A 133 -2.71 4.83 11.45
N LYS A 134 -3.43 4.82 12.57
CA LYS A 134 -3.24 5.77 13.68
C LYS A 134 -1.83 5.71 14.27
N SER A 135 -1.25 4.52 14.35
CA SER A 135 0.14 4.34 14.79
C SER A 135 1.12 5.00 13.80
N ALA A 136 0.92 4.81 12.50
CA ALA A 136 1.73 5.43 11.45
C ALA A 136 1.53 6.96 11.39
N GLU A 137 0.31 7.46 11.60
CA GLU A 137 -0.02 8.88 11.68
C GLU A 137 0.69 9.58 12.85
N THR A 138 0.73 8.92 14.00
CA THR A 138 1.47 9.41 15.18
C THR A 138 2.97 9.41 14.88
N ALA A 139 3.47 8.38 14.23
CA ALA A 139 4.88 8.26 13.87
C ALA A 139 5.33 9.35 12.90
N ILE A 140 4.52 9.75 11.90
CA ILE A 140 4.90 10.80 10.96
C ILE A 140 4.94 12.17 11.63
N LEU A 141 3.99 12.50 12.51
CA LEU A 141 4.00 13.76 13.24
C LEU A 141 5.24 13.86 14.15
N ARG A 142 5.58 12.79 14.84
CA ARG A 142 6.81 12.70 15.62
C ARG A 142 8.05 12.82 14.76
N MET A 143 8.13 12.04 13.67
CA MET A 143 9.27 12.06 12.75
C MET A 143 9.48 13.44 12.14
N SER A 144 8.42 14.15 11.76
CA SER A 144 8.52 15.49 11.21
C SER A 144 9.14 16.48 12.20
N ASN A 145 8.75 16.41 13.48
CA ASN A 145 9.34 17.23 14.55
C ASN A 145 10.82 16.89 14.77
N ASP A 146 11.16 15.60 14.80
CA ASP A 146 12.53 15.13 15.00
C ASP A 146 13.43 15.53 13.80
N ARG A 147 12.92 15.47 12.58
CA ARG A 147 13.64 15.90 11.36
C ARG A 147 13.88 17.40 11.37
N TYR A 148 12.89 18.19 11.76
CA TYR A 148 13.05 19.64 11.87
C TYR A 148 14.10 20.00 12.94
N ARG A 149 14.02 19.41 14.12
CA ARG A 149 15.01 19.60 15.18
C ARG A 149 16.42 19.22 14.74
N LYS A 150 16.54 18.05 14.06
CA LYS A 150 17.82 17.57 13.54
C LYS A 150 18.40 18.52 12.49
N ALA A 151 17.58 19.09 11.62
CA ALA A 151 18.04 20.06 10.64
C ALA A 151 18.58 21.33 11.29
N ILE A 152 17.92 21.86 12.35
CA ILE A 152 18.42 23.00 13.14
C ILE A 152 19.80 22.65 13.74
N PHE A 153 19.93 21.47 14.37
CA PHE A 153 21.19 21.03 14.96
C PHE A 153 22.31 20.84 13.92
N ASN A 154 22.02 20.18 12.80
CA ASN A 154 22.99 19.95 11.74
C ASN A 154 23.47 21.27 11.11
N ALA A 155 22.59 22.26 10.94
CA ALA A 155 22.97 23.58 10.45
C ALA A 155 23.99 24.24 11.39
N GLN A 156 23.81 24.12 12.70
CA GLN A 156 24.77 24.58 13.69
C GLN A 156 26.13 23.87 13.57
N VAL A 157 26.11 22.55 13.40
CA VAL A 157 27.33 21.76 13.25
C VAL A 157 28.08 22.19 11.98
N TYR A 158 27.39 22.34 10.84
CA TYR A 158 28.00 22.78 9.58
C TYR A 158 28.57 24.21 9.67
N ALA A 159 27.87 25.13 10.34
CA ALA A 159 28.37 26.49 10.56
C ALA A 159 29.62 26.52 11.44
N ASN A 160 29.65 25.74 12.52
CA ASN A 160 30.78 25.68 13.47
C ASN A 160 32.03 25.02 12.91
N THR A 161 31.89 24.15 11.89
CA THR A 161 33.06 23.53 11.22
C THR A 161 33.82 24.47 10.31
N GLY A 162 33.32 25.69 10.09
CA GLY A 162 33.96 26.69 9.23
C GLY A 162 33.98 26.35 7.72
N ALA A 163 33.32 25.26 7.35
CA ALA A 163 33.36 24.70 6.00
C ALA A 163 32.46 25.47 5.00
N ALA A 164 31.59 26.36 5.47
CA ALA A 164 30.62 27.06 4.63
C ALA A 164 30.07 28.31 5.28
N THR A 165 29.58 29.24 4.42
CA THR A 165 28.78 30.36 4.90
C THR A 165 27.53 29.85 5.62
N TYR A 166 26.92 30.71 6.42
CA TYR A 166 25.72 30.43 7.18
C TYR A 166 24.58 29.87 6.30
N GLU A 167 24.30 30.52 5.19
CA GLU A 167 23.30 30.10 4.23
C GLU A 167 23.61 28.72 3.66
N LYS A 168 24.86 28.42 3.39
CA LYS A 168 25.27 27.10 2.89
C LYS A 168 25.12 26.02 3.95
N ALA A 169 25.39 26.33 5.22
CA ALA A 169 25.20 25.40 6.33
C ALA A 169 23.72 25.02 6.49
N VAL A 170 22.82 26.01 6.44
CA VAL A 170 21.35 25.78 6.49
C VAL A 170 20.90 24.99 5.26
N ASP A 171 21.34 25.32 4.06
CA ASP A 171 20.99 24.61 2.84
C ASP A 171 21.44 23.14 2.88
N MET A 172 22.68 22.89 3.34
CA MET A 172 23.18 21.52 3.52
C MET A 172 22.31 20.71 4.51
N ALA A 173 21.95 21.29 5.63
CA ALA A 173 21.10 20.64 6.62
C ALA A 173 19.69 20.37 6.10
N CYS A 174 19.10 21.31 5.38
CA CYS A 174 17.81 21.14 4.71
C CYS A 174 17.86 20.05 3.63
N ARG A 175 18.90 20.03 2.83
CA ARG A 175 19.12 18.99 1.80
C ARG A 175 19.22 17.60 2.40
N ASP A 176 19.96 17.44 3.50
CA ASP A 176 20.07 16.16 4.20
C ASP A 176 18.73 15.71 4.76
N MET A 177 17.94 16.63 5.31
CA MET A 177 16.60 16.38 5.77
C MET A 177 15.68 15.96 4.62
N LEU A 178 15.70 16.67 3.50
CA LEU A 178 14.87 16.37 2.32
C LEU A 178 15.26 15.03 1.68
N ARG A 179 16.55 14.70 1.66
CA ARG A 179 17.08 13.42 1.18
C ARG A 179 16.63 12.26 2.07
N ALA A 180 16.69 12.45 3.38
CA ALA A 180 16.26 11.42 4.34
C ALA A 180 14.73 11.20 4.34
N GLY A 181 13.93 12.23 3.98
CA GLY A 181 12.47 12.18 3.92
C GLY A 181 11.81 11.89 5.29
N LEU A 182 10.51 11.63 5.26
CA LEU A 182 9.71 11.28 6.44
C LEU A 182 9.40 9.76 6.47
N ASN A 183 10.44 8.92 6.44
CA ASN A 183 10.30 7.46 6.49
C ASN A 183 10.03 7.02 7.94
N CYS A 184 8.78 7.14 8.36
CA CYS A 184 8.35 7.04 9.77
C CYS A 184 7.94 5.63 10.21
N VAL A 185 7.66 4.72 9.27
CA VAL A 185 7.24 3.35 9.58
C VAL A 185 8.40 2.40 9.37
N GLU A 186 8.80 1.72 10.42
CA GLU A 186 9.87 0.72 10.38
C GLU A 186 9.26 -0.69 10.44
N TYR A 187 9.61 -1.52 9.47
CA TYR A 187 9.18 -2.92 9.40
C TYR A 187 10.11 -3.82 10.22
N LYS A 188 9.65 -5.04 10.52
CA LYS A 188 10.43 -6.03 11.29
C LYS A 188 11.79 -6.38 10.67
N ASN A 189 11.94 -6.23 9.35
CA ASN A 189 13.19 -6.42 8.63
C ASN A 189 14.11 -5.18 8.63
N GLY A 190 13.75 -4.12 9.37
CA GLY A 190 14.48 -2.85 9.43
C GLY A 190 14.23 -1.90 8.26
N ALA A 191 13.45 -2.28 7.26
CA ALA A 191 13.09 -1.40 6.16
C ALA A 191 12.18 -0.27 6.64
N ARG A 192 12.43 0.95 6.16
CA ARG A 192 11.67 2.15 6.54
C ARG A 192 10.88 2.66 5.35
N HIS A 193 9.63 2.95 5.60
CA HIS A 193 8.66 3.40 4.61
C HIS A 193 8.03 4.73 5.01
N THR A 194 7.54 5.45 4.01
CA THR A 194 6.74 6.66 4.23
C THR A 194 5.35 6.28 4.77
N LEU A 195 4.63 7.25 5.32
CA LEU A 195 3.23 7.05 5.72
C LEU A 195 2.37 6.68 4.51
N SER A 196 2.60 7.32 3.36
CA SER A 196 1.88 7.06 2.11
C SER A 196 2.07 5.63 1.63
N ASP A 197 3.31 5.14 1.55
CA ASP A 197 3.61 3.76 1.14
C ASP A 197 2.96 2.73 2.08
N TYR A 198 3.06 3.01 3.39
CA TYR A 198 2.44 2.15 4.41
C TYR A 198 0.91 2.15 4.31
N ALA A 199 0.29 3.32 4.20
CA ALA A 199 -1.15 3.43 4.07
C ALA A 199 -1.65 2.71 2.81
N HIS A 200 -0.97 2.89 1.67
CA HIS A 200 -1.30 2.20 0.43
C HIS A 200 -1.26 0.66 0.60
N MET A 201 -0.23 0.13 1.23
CA MET A 201 -0.10 -1.30 1.50
C MET A 201 -1.19 -1.80 2.46
N ALA A 202 -1.40 -1.11 3.58
CA ALA A 202 -2.36 -1.50 4.61
C ALA A 202 -3.81 -1.46 4.08
N ILE A 203 -4.18 -0.39 3.38
CA ILE A 203 -5.51 -0.20 2.78
C ILE A 203 -5.77 -1.26 1.71
N ARG A 204 -4.84 -1.50 0.79
CA ARG A 204 -4.97 -2.54 -0.23
C ARG A 204 -5.16 -3.91 0.38
N THR A 205 -4.35 -4.26 1.38
CA THR A 205 -4.44 -5.55 2.06
C THR A 205 -5.77 -5.73 2.78
N ALA A 206 -6.24 -4.69 3.48
CA ALA A 206 -7.50 -4.72 4.19
C ALA A 206 -8.70 -4.77 3.23
N ASN A 207 -8.67 -3.98 2.14
CA ASN A 207 -9.72 -3.97 1.12
C ASN A 207 -9.90 -5.34 0.49
N LYS A 208 -8.80 -5.98 0.09
CA LYS A 208 -8.82 -7.34 -0.43
C LYS A 208 -9.40 -8.34 0.57
N ARG A 209 -8.99 -8.29 1.83
CA ARG A 209 -9.53 -9.18 2.87
C ARG A 209 -11.03 -8.95 3.07
N ALA A 210 -11.49 -7.71 3.08
CA ALA A 210 -12.91 -7.39 3.19
C ALA A 210 -13.71 -7.97 2.01
N TYR A 211 -13.20 -7.84 0.79
CA TYR A 211 -13.78 -8.42 -0.42
C TYR A 211 -13.88 -9.94 -0.32
N LEU A 212 -12.78 -10.64 0.04
CA LEU A 212 -12.75 -12.09 0.24
C LEU A 212 -13.70 -12.56 1.36
N TYR A 213 -13.91 -11.76 2.41
CA TYR A 213 -14.95 -12.06 3.41
C TYR A 213 -16.35 -11.99 2.81
N GLY A 214 -16.62 -11.07 1.91
CA GLY A 214 -17.89 -11.00 1.18
C GLY A 214 -18.12 -12.22 0.31
N GLU A 215 -17.14 -12.59 -0.51
CA GLU A 215 -17.19 -13.80 -1.33
C GLU A 215 -17.36 -15.07 -0.49
N GLY A 216 -16.55 -15.24 0.55
CA GLY A 216 -16.60 -16.40 1.43
C GLY A 216 -17.95 -16.55 2.15
N GLN A 217 -18.57 -15.43 2.52
CA GLN A 217 -19.91 -15.43 3.09
C GLN A 217 -20.94 -15.99 2.11
N LYS A 218 -20.88 -15.61 0.83
CA LYS A 218 -21.79 -16.14 -0.20
C LYS A 218 -21.50 -17.60 -0.49
N ARG A 219 -20.24 -18.00 -0.67
CA ARG A 219 -19.88 -19.42 -0.82
C ARG A 219 -20.45 -20.27 0.29
N GLN A 220 -20.33 -19.82 1.54
CA GLN A 220 -20.87 -20.54 2.69
C GLN A 220 -22.40 -20.67 2.65
N GLN A 221 -23.13 -19.62 2.24
CA GLN A 221 -24.59 -19.67 2.06
C GLN A 221 -25.04 -20.74 1.05
N TRP A 222 -24.21 -20.93 0.00
CA TRP A 222 -24.46 -21.90 -1.06
C TRP A 222 -23.82 -23.27 -0.80
N GLY A 223 -23.21 -23.47 0.39
CA GLY A 223 -22.58 -24.76 0.76
C GLY A 223 -21.29 -25.04 -0.03
N ILE A 224 -20.66 -24.02 -0.63
CA ILE A 224 -19.44 -24.14 -1.40
C ILE A 224 -18.25 -23.73 -0.53
N SER A 225 -17.21 -24.58 -0.50
CA SER A 225 -16.01 -24.30 0.30
C SER A 225 -14.71 -24.53 -0.46
N THR A 226 -14.77 -24.84 -1.75
CA THR A 226 -13.59 -25.06 -2.58
C THR A 226 -13.24 -23.83 -3.39
N VAL A 227 -11.95 -23.46 -3.37
CA VAL A 227 -11.41 -22.32 -4.09
C VAL A 227 -10.13 -22.70 -4.82
N VAL A 228 -9.85 -22.03 -5.91
CA VAL A 228 -8.55 -22.09 -6.60
C VAL A 228 -7.81 -20.78 -6.40
N VAL A 229 -6.50 -20.83 -6.16
CA VAL A 229 -5.68 -19.64 -6.05
C VAL A 229 -5.38 -19.12 -7.46
N ASN A 230 -5.81 -17.91 -7.73
CA ASN A 230 -5.52 -17.20 -8.98
C ASN A 230 -4.37 -16.22 -8.74
N GLY A 231 -3.26 -16.45 -9.45
CA GLY A 231 -2.18 -15.50 -9.47
C GLY A 231 -2.52 -14.33 -10.40
N ARG A 232 -2.46 -13.10 -9.89
CA ARG A 232 -2.11 -12.04 -10.80
C ARG A 232 -0.72 -12.39 -11.35
N ARG A 233 -0.62 -12.59 -12.65
CA ARG A 233 0.60 -12.97 -13.33
C ARG A 233 1.70 -11.91 -13.17
N GLY A 234 2.22 -11.79 -11.96
CA GLY A 234 3.17 -10.80 -11.52
C GLY A 234 4.27 -11.36 -10.62
N GLY A 235 4.41 -12.69 -10.58
CA GLY A 235 5.64 -13.31 -10.12
C GLY A 235 6.02 -13.18 -8.66
N CYS A 236 5.05 -13.11 -7.73
CA CYS A 236 5.41 -13.17 -6.33
C CYS A 236 5.93 -14.58 -5.95
N PRO A 237 7.23 -14.76 -5.63
CA PRO A 237 7.79 -16.08 -5.36
C PRO A 237 7.16 -16.79 -4.16
N LEU A 238 6.56 -16.04 -3.22
CA LEU A 238 5.83 -16.60 -2.07
C LEU A 238 4.47 -17.18 -2.45
N CYS A 239 3.80 -16.62 -3.46
CA CYS A 239 2.46 -17.02 -3.87
C CYS A 239 2.46 -18.00 -5.06
N THR A 240 3.46 -17.93 -5.94
CA THR A 240 3.59 -18.78 -7.14
C THR A 240 3.39 -20.27 -6.87
N PRO A 241 3.90 -20.88 -5.79
CA PRO A 241 3.72 -22.32 -5.53
C PRO A 241 2.26 -22.74 -5.31
N TYR A 242 1.35 -21.78 -5.06
CA TYR A 242 -0.06 -22.05 -4.76
C TYR A 242 -0.99 -21.76 -5.93
N ILE A 243 -0.52 -21.05 -6.97
CA ILE A 243 -1.32 -20.66 -8.13
C ILE A 243 -1.81 -21.90 -8.88
N GLY A 244 -3.08 -21.89 -9.27
CA GLY A 244 -3.73 -23.01 -9.96
C GLY A 244 -4.07 -24.21 -9.07
N ARG A 245 -3.75 -24.16 -7.77
CA ARG A 245 -4.11 -25.24 -6.82
C ARG A 245 -5.45 -25.00 -6.16
N VAL A 246 -6.17 -26.09 -5.93
CA VAL A 246 -7.45 -26.08 -5.23
C VAL A 246 -7.24 -26.23 -3.72
N PHE A 247 -7.98 -25.44 -2.94
CA PHE A 247 -7.96 -25.42 -1.48
C PHE A 247 -9.37 -25.49 -0.92
N ILE A 248 -9.50 -26.00 0.30
CA ILE A 248 -10.68 -25.80 1.12
C ILE A 248 -10.56 -24.44 1.80
N ASP A 249 -11.52 -23.56 1.56
CA ASP A 249 -11.60 -22.25 2.17
C ASP A 249 -12.17 -22.33 3.59
N ASP A 250 -11.32 -22.62 4.54
CA ASP A 250 -11.62 -22.65 5.97
C ASP A 250 -11.52 -21.25 6.62
N VAL A 251 -11.02 -20.25 5.90
CA VAL A 251 -10.79 -18.89 6.40
C VAL A 251 -11.99 -17.98 6.18
N TYR A 252 -12.48 -17.92 4.94
CA TYR A 252 -13.52 -16.98 4.52
C TYR A 252 -14.91 -17.65 4.45
N SER A 253 -15.00 -18.89 3.96
CA SER A 253 -16.26 -19.64 3.87
C SER A 253 -16.50 -20.65 5.01
N GLY A 254 -15.48 -20.89 5.85
CA GLY A 254 -15.60 -21.82 6.99
C GLY A 254 -15.66 -23.28 6.58
N GLY A 255 -15.10 -23.63 5.43
CA GLY A 255 -15.00 -24.99 4.95
C GLY A 255 -14.23 -25.91 5.91
N LYS A 256 -14.53 -27.21 5.87
CA LYS A 256 -13.85 -28.24 6.68
C LYS A 256 -13.37 -29.36 5.78
N ARG A 257 -12.27 -30.01 6.17
CA ARG A 257 -11.85 -31.25 5.51
C ARG A 257 -12.95 -32.32 5.68
N ASP A 258 -13.42 -32.84 4.57
CA ASP A 258 -14.34 -33.95 4.57
C ASP A 258 -13.57 -35.22 4.17
N ALA A 259 -13.34 -36.08 5.16
CA ALA A 259 -12.67 -37.36 4.95
C ALA A 259 -13.50 -38.34 4.10
N SER A 260 -14.82 -38.10 3.97
CA SER A 260 -15.72 -38.99 3.23
C SER A 260 -15.75 -38.71 1.71
N SER A 261 -15.30 -37.53 1.28
CA SER A 261 -15.37 -37.11 -0.14
C SER A 261 -14.33 -37.76 -1.06
N GLY A 262 -13.37 -38.52 -0.51
CA GLY A 262 -12.28 -39.13 -1.26
C GLY A 262 -11.29 -38.15 -1.90
N LYS A 263 -11.51 -36.84 -1.74
CA LYS A 263 -10.63 -35.76 -2.26
C LYS A 263 -10.08 -34.93 -1.11
N ALA A 264 -8.79 -35.07 -0.87
CA ALA A 264 -8.09 -34.36 0.20
C ALA A 264 -7.46 -33.07 -0.34
N TYR A 265 -8.24 -31.99 -0.48
CA TYR A 265 -7.66 -30.68 -0.75
C TYR A 265 -7.03 -30.10 0.54
N PRO A 266 -5.88 -29.40 0.43
CA PRO A 266 -5.28 -28.73 1.57
C PRO A 266 -6.14 -27.54 2.04
N LEU A 267 -5.93 -27.11 3.28
CA LEU A 267 -6.61 -25.93 3.84
C LEU A 267 -5.98 -24.63 3.36
N LEU A 268 -6.81 -23.65 3.05
CA LEU A 268 -6.35 -22.31 2.66
C LEU A 268 -5.57 -21.64 3.80
N SER A 269 -5.97 -21.86 5.05
CA SER A 269 -5.27 -21.33 6.23
C SER A 269 -3.83 -21.83 6.34
N GLU A 270 -3.54 -23.07 5.91
CA GLU A 270 -2.17 -23.62 5.92
C GLU A 270 -1.30 -22.92 4.88
N ALA A 271 -1.83 -22.67 3.68
CA ALA A 271 -1.14 -21.92 2.63
C ALA A 271 -0.89 -20.47 3.06
N ILE A 272 -1.86 -19.81 3.71
CA ILE A 272 -1.70 -18.44 4.25
C ILE A 272 -0.60 -18.39 5.32
N LYS A 273 -0.56 -19.35 6.24
CA LYS A 273 0.52 -19.43 7.24
C LYS A 273 1.89 -19.60 6.61
N SER A 274 1.96 -20.25 5.45
CA SER A 274 3.20 -20.48 4.69
C SER A 274 3.55 -19.36 3.72
N GLY A 275 2.83 -18.22 3.75
CA GLY A 275 3.18 -17.01 3.02
C GLY A 275 2.22 -16.59 1.91
N LEU A 276 1.20 -17.38 1.59
CA LEU A 276 0.16 -16.96 0.65
C LEU A 276 -0.59 -15.73 1.21
N PHE A 277 -0.92 -14.78 0.35
CA PHE A 277 -1.64 -13.53 0.71
C PHE A 277 -0.92 -12.69 1.76
N HIS A 278 0.42 -12.63 1.67
CA HIS A 278 1.24 -11.71 2.45
C HIS A 278 0.80 -10.23 2.28
N PRO A 279 1.23 -9.29 3.14
CA PRO A 279 0.91 -7.88 2.96
C PRO A 279 1.26 -7.38 1.55
N ASN A 280 0.36 -6.59 0.95
CA ASN A 280 0.45 -6.09 -0.44
C ASN A 280 0.37 -7.17 -1.55
N CYS A 281 0.02 -8.42 -1.21
CA CYS A 281 -0.18 -9.47 -2.21
C CYS A 281 -1.29 -9.08 -3.21
N LYS A 282 -1.04 -9.33 -4.50
CA LYS A 282 -1.97 -9.02 -5.59
C LYS A 282 -2.81 -10.24 -6.04
N ASP A 283 -2.44 -11.45 -5.57
CA ASP A 283 -3.12 -12.70 -5.93
C ASP A 283 -4.45 -12.87 -5.19
N SER A 284 -5.38 -13.60 -5.75
CA SER A 284 -6.73 -13.80 -5.22
C SER A 284 -7.15 -15.27 -5.26
N THR A 285 -8.38 -15.54 -4.88
CA THR A 285 -9.02 -16.83 -5.10
C THR A 285 -10.26 -16.64 -5.96
N SER A 286 -10.60 -17.65 -6.75
CA SER A 286 -11.93 -17.82 -7.32
C SER A 286 -12.55 -19.10 -6.80
N THR A 287 -13.85 -19.24 -6.95
CA THR A 287 -14.55 -20.44 -6.56
C THR A 287 -14.19 -21.60 -7.50
N TYR A 288 -13.86 -22.75 -6.95
CA TYR A 288 -13.64 -23.96 -7.71
C TYR A 288 -14.96 -24.74 -7.84
N TYR A 289 -15.47 -24.81 -9.07
CA TYR A 289 -16.64 -25.60 -9.42
C TYR A 289 -16.19 -26.92 -10.03
N GLU A 290 -16.39 -28.00 -9.30
CA GLU A 290 -15.99 -29.32 -9.77
C GLU A 290 -16.68 -29.70 -11.07
N GLY A 291 -15.89 -30.15 -12.07
CA GLY A 291 -16.38 -30.52 -13.41
C GLY A 291 -16.63 -29.35 -14.35
N ILE A 292 -16.50 -28.10 -13.87
CA ILE A 292 -16.66 -26.89 -14.68
C ILE A 292 -15.36 -26.09 -14.74
N THR A 293 -14.74 -25.83 -13.56
CA THR A 293 -13.51 -25.05 -13.52
C THR A 293 -12.34 -25.81 -14.11
N THR A 294 -11.74 -25.26 -15.18
CA THR A 294 -10.51 -25.79 -15.75
C THR A 294 -9.30 -25.26 -14.99
N LEU A 295 -8.49 -26.15 -14.45
CA LEU A 295 -7.26 -25.78 -13.78
C LEU A 295 -6.14 -25.64 -14.80
N GLN A 296 -5.47 -24.50 -14.78
CA GLN A 296 -4.30 -24.24 -15.60
C GLN A 296 -3.07 -24.09 -14.69
N PRO A 297 -2.21 -25.10 -14.61
CA PRO A 297 -0.95 -24.97 -13.87
C PRO A 297 -0.07 -23.91 -14.55
N VAL A 298 0.74 -23.23 -13.74
CA VAL A 298 1.73 -22.26 -14.23
C VAL A 298 2.88 -23.03 -14.87
N THR A 299 3.23 -22.71 -16.11
CA THR A 299 4.40 -23.27 -16.79
C THR A 299 5.70 -22.63 -16.32
N GLU A 300 6.85 -23.27 -16.61
CA GLU A 300 8.16 -22.69 -16.27
C GLU A 300 8.40 -21.36 -17.02
N GLU A 301 7.93 -21.25 -18.28
CA GLU A 301 8.04 -20.02 -19.06
C GLU A 301 7.18 -18.89 -18.47
N GLU A 302 5.95 -19.21 -18.05
CA GLU A 302 5.08 -18.25 -17.36
C GLU A 302 5.71 -17.80 -16.04
N GLN A 303 6.30 -18.71 -15.28
CA GLN A 303 6.98 -18.37 -14.03
C GLN A 303 8.16 -17.42 -14.29
N ALA A 304 9.00 -17.70 -15.27
CA ALA A 304 10.14 -16.84 -15.62
C ALA A 304 9.67 -15.43 -16.06
N GLU A 305 8.57 -15.33 -16.82
CA GLU A 305 8.00 -14.04 -17.22
C GLU A 305 7.40 -13.29 -16.01
N MET A 306 6.75 -13.99 -15.09
CA MET A 306 6.26 -13.42 -13.85
C MET A 306 7.39 -12.81 -13.00
N GLU A 307 8.53 -13.51 -12.86
CA GLU A 307 9.71 -13.02 -12.14
C GLU A 307 10.34 -11.79 -12.83
N ARG A 308 10.42 -11.81 -14.16
CA ARG A 308 10.89 -10.67 -14.96
C ARG A 308 10.01 -9.43 -14.71
N ARG A 309 8.71 -9.62 -14.72
CA ARG A 309 7.75 -8.54 -14.49
C ARG A 309 7.88 -7.93 -13.09
N GLU A 310 8.02 -8.77 -12.06
CA GLU A 310 8.25 -8.29 -10.69
C GLU A 310 9.52 -7.43 -10.61
N GLN A 311 10.59 -7.84 -11.28
CA GLN A 311 11.83 -7.05 -11.33
C GLN A 311 11.63 -5.70 -12.05
N LEU A 312 10.83 -5.65 -13.11
CA LEU A 312 10.50 -4.41 -13.81
C LEU A 312 9.62 -3.49 -12.97
N GLU A 313 8.60 -4.02 -12.29
CA GLU A 313 7.75 -3.27 -11.34
C GLU A 313 8.59 -2.68 -10.18
N ALA A 314 9.54 -3.45 -9.65
CA ALA A 314 10.46 -2.97 -8.61
C ALA A 314 11.38 -1.84 -9.12
N LYS A 315 11.91 -1.97 -10.34
CA LYS A 315 12.74 -0.91 -10.97
C LYS A 315 11.93 0.35 -11.24
N GLU A 316 10.73 0.21 -11.78
CA GLU A 316 9.83 1.34 -12.03
C GLU A 316 9.52 2.10 -10.72
N SER A 317 9.14 1.37 -9.68
CA SER A 317 8.86 1.95 -8.35
C SER A 317 10.09 2.66 -7.78
N TYR A 318 11.27 2.05 -7.87
CA TYR A 318 12.53 2.66 -7.44
C TYR A 318 12.80 3.98 -8.18
N TYR A 319 12.67 3.99 -9.52
CA TYR A 319 12.93 5.21 -10.30
C TYR A 319 11.89 6.30 -10.03
N LYS A 320 10.60 5.96 -9.86
CA LYS A 320 9.57 6.92 -9.46
C LYS A 320 9.87 7.55 -8.10
N ASN A 321 10.33 6.76 -7.13
CA ASN A 321 10.68 7.24 -5.81
C ASN A 321 11.93 8.14 -5.83
N GLU A 322 12.98 7.77 -6.59
CA GLU A 322 14.16 8.62 -6.77
C GLU A 322 13.81 9.93 -7.50
N ALA A 323 12.94 9.90 -8.51
CA ALA A 323 12.45 11.10 -9.17
C ALA A 323 11.74 12.05 -8.19
N LYS A 324 10.77 11.52 -7.41
CA LYS A 324 10.06 12.29 -6.37
C LYS A 324 11.01 12.91 -5.36
N LYS A 325 12.00 12.16 -4.90
CA LYS A 325 13.03 12.61 -3.95
C LYS A 325 13.88 13.75 -4.51
N ASN A 326 14.37 13.59 -5.75
CA ASN A 326 15.17 14.63 -6.40
C ASN A 326 14.33 15.88 -6.71
N ARG A 327 13.07 15.76 -7.14
CA ARG A 327 12.16 16.91 -7.29
C ARG A 327 11.94 17.66 -5.98
N ARG A 328 11.78 16.93 -4.87
CA ARG A 328 11.62 17.53 -3.53
C ARG A 328 12.85 18.35 -3.15
N ILE A 329 14.05 17.82 -3.37
CA ILE A 329 15.30 18.54 -3.10
C ILE A 329 15.39 19.77 -4.01
N ALA A 330 15.15 19.63 -5.31
CA ALA A 330 15.18 20.73 -6.26
C ALA A 330 14.20 21.86 -5.89
N LYS A 331 12.98 21.50 -5.47
CA LYS A 331 11.93 22.46 -5.08
C LYS A 331 12.35 23.33 -3.89
N TYR A 332 13.02 22.73 -2.90
CA TYR A 332 13.26 23.35 -1.61
C TYR A 332 14.71 23.73 -1.35
N SER A 333 15.67 23.34 -2.20
CA SER A 333 17.06 23.80 -2.06
C SER A 333 17.11 25.32 -2.09
N LEU A 334 17.96 25.89 -1.26
CA LEU A 334 18.22 27.34 -1.24
C LEU A 334 19.34 27.71 -2.22
N ASP A 335 20.17 26.74 -2.60
CA ASP A 335 21.27 26.88 -3.53
C ASP A 335 20.82 26.68 -4.98
N ALA A 336 21.22 27.58 -5.89
CA ALA A 336 20.81 27.57 -7.29
C ALA A 336 21.43 26.41 -8.07
N ASP A 337 22.67 26.02 -7.75
CA ASP A 337 23.38 24.93 -8.41
C ASP A 337 22.80 23.59 -7.99
N ASP A 338 22.48 23.43 -6.71
CA ASP A 338 21.75 22.28 -6.21
C ASP A 338 20.37 22.17 -6.87
N LYS A 339 19.62 23.27 -7.00
CA LYS A 339 18.33 23.26 -7.73
C LYS A 339 18.47 22.70 -9.14
N ARG A 340 19.44 23.20 -9.91
CA ARG A 340 19.69 22.73 -11.28
C ARG A 340 20.07 21.26 -11.31
N THR A 341 21.02 20.87 -10.47
CA THR A 341 21.51 19.48 -10.39
C THR A 341 20.40 18.49 -10.07
N TYR A 342 19.61 18.77 -9.04
CA TYR A 342 18.53 17.86 -8.62
C TYR A 342 17.32 17.90 -9.56
N SER A 343 17.03 19.02 -10.23
CA SER A 343 16.04 19.08 -11.30
C SER A 343 16.44 18.18 -12.46
N HIS A 344 17.70 18.23 -12.89
CA HIS A 344 18.21 17.34 -13.95
C HIS A 344 18.15 15.87 -13.55
N ARG A 345 18.57 15.52 -12.32
CA ARG A 345 18.48 14.15 -11.80
C ARG A 345 17.03 13.64 -11.76
N ALA A 346 16.09 14.50 -11.39
CA ALA A 346 14.67 14.12 -11.37
C ALA A 346 14.18 13.72 -12.77
N VAL A 347 14.50 14.51 -13.79
CA VAL A 347 14.16 14.22 -15.20
C VAL A 347 14.78 12.90 -15.66
N VAL A 348 16.05 12.66 -15.34
CA VAL A 348 16.73 11.39 -15.69
C VAL A 348 16.01 10.18 -15.06
N PHE A 349 15.63 10.26 -13.78
CA PHE A 349 14.92 9.17 -13.13
C PHE A 349 13.50 9.00 -13.66
N GLU A 350 12.81 10.07 -14.05
CA GLU A 350 11.50 9.99 -14.71
C GLU A 350 11.57 9.28 -16.06
N GLN A 351 12.60 9.61 -16.86
CA GLN A 351 12.82 8.90 -18.12
C GLN A 351 13.08 7.40 -17.90
N LYS A 352 13.86 7.05 -16.86
CA LYS A 352 14.08 5.64 -16.51
C LYS A 352 12.78 4.95 -16.04
N ALA A 353 11.94 5.64 -15.28
CA ALA A 353 10.64 5.12 -14.86
C ALA A 353 9.72 4.87 -16.06
N GLN A 354 9.61 5.83 -16.99
CA GLN A 354 8.83 5.68 -18.22
C GLN A 354 9.33 4.52 -19.09
N ASN A 355 10.64 4.32 -19.16
CA ASN A 355 11.21 3.20 -19.93
C ASN A 355 10.85 1.83 -19.28
N ALA A 356 10.86 1.76 -17.95
CA ALA A 356 10.45 0.56 -17.23
C ALA A 356 8.94 0.30 -17.41
N GLU A 357 8.11 1.33 -17.36
CA GLU A 357 6.66 1.25 -17.62
C GLU A 357 6.35 0.76 -19.04
N LYS A 358 7.06 1.27 -20.05
CA LYS A 358 6.95 0.80 -21.44
C LYS A 358 7.36 -0.68 -21.56
N ALA A 359 8.41 -1.10 -20.87
CA ALA A 359 8.83 -2.50 -20.86
C ALA A 359 7.78 -3.41 -20.22
N LEU A 360 7.11 -2.95 -19.17
CA LEU A 360 5.97 -3.65 -18.54
C LEU A 360 4.79 -3.78 -19.51
N ALA A 361 4.40 -2.70 -20.17
CA ALA A 361 3.31 -2.72 -21.16
C ALA A 361 3.61 -3.65 -22.34
N ASN A 362 4.86 -3.71 -22.80
CA ASN A 362 5.27 -4.62 -23.87
C ASN A 362 5.21 -6.10 -23.45
N SER A 363 5.54 -6.42 -22.18
CA SER A 363 5.42 -7.78 -21.65
C SER A 363 3.95 -8.23 -21.54
N GLU A 364 3.04 -7.30 -21.25
CA GLU A 364 1.59 -7.57 -21.26
C GLU A 364 1.04 -7.90 -22.67
N ASN A 365 1.59 -7.25 -23.68
CA ASN A 365 1.16 -7.44 -25.08
C ASN A 365 1.80 -8.66 -25.76
N SER A 366 2.83 -9.26 -25.18
CA SER A 366 3.61 -10.34 -25.82
C SER A 366 2.89 -11.71 -25.92
N GLY A 367 1.58 -11.77 -25.70
CA GLY A 367 0.75 -12.96 -26.02
C GLY A 367 0.80 -14.12 -25.02
N ILE A 368 1.88 -14.27 -24.27
CA ILE A 368 2.03 -15.31 -23.24
C ILE A 368 1.03 -15.05 -22.09
N MET A 369 0.71 -13.79 -21.86
CA MET A 369 -0.21 -13.36 -20.80
C MET A 369 -1.71 -13.49 -21.19
N LYS A 370 -2.03 -13.62 -22.47
CA LYS A 370 -3.42 -13.78 -22.94
C LYS A 370 -3.96 -15.20 -22.79
N ALA A 371 -3.09 -16.19 -22.78
CA ALA A 371 -3.48 -17.60 -22.78
C ALA A 371 -3.93 -18.13 -21.41
N GLY A 372 -3.80 -17.35 -20.34
CA GLY A 372 -4.08 -17.80 -18.99
C GLY A 372 -4.93 -16.86 -18.15
N SER A 373 -5.48 -15.80 -18.70
CA SER A 373 -6.58 -15.08 -18.06
C SER A 373 -7.86 -15.89 -18.26
N GLY A 374 -8.09 -16.88 -17.41
CA GLY A 374 -9.41 -17.39 -17.14
C GLY A 374 -10.27 -16.34 -16.43
N ASP A 375 -10.08 -15.07 -16.77
CA ASP A 375 -11.11 -14.07 -16.68
C ASP A 375 -12.12 -14.47 -17.75
N MET A 376 -13.21 -15.08 -17.31
CA MET A 376 -14.47 -14.90 -17.99
C MET A 376 -14.82 -13.42 -17.85
N ALA A 377 -14.08 -12.55 -18.54
CA ALA A 377 -14.55 -11.23 -18.88
C ALA A 377 -15.77 -11.48 -19.76
N LEU A 378 -16.92 -11.24 -19.21
CA LEU A 378 -18.15 -11.08 -19.96
C LEU A 378 -17.88 -9.96 -20.97
N GLU A 379 -17.68 -10.32 -22.24
CA GLU A 379 -17.88 -9.38 -23.33
C GLU A 379 -19.36 -8.99 -23.33
N TYR A 380 -19.63 -7.74 -23.07
CA TYR A 380 -20.89 -7.07 -23.41
C TYR A 380 -20.75 -6.41 -24.75
#